data_6b39697f7c256ee49f42ae6c28fe3a86
#
_entry.id   6b39697f7c256ee49f42ae6c28fe3a86
#
_cell.length_a   1.000
_cell.length_b   1.000
_cell.length_c   1.000
_cell.angle_alpha   90.00
_cell.angle_beta   90.00
_cell.angle_gamma   90.00
#
_symmetry.space_group_name_H-M   'P 1'
#
loop_
_entity.id
_entity.type
_entity.pdbx_description
1 polymer ?
#
loop_
_entity_poly.entity_id
_entity_poly.type
_entity_poly.pdbx_seq_one_letter_code
_entity_poly.pdbx_strand_id
1 'polypeptide(L)'
;AIVTMAFAEIIRVVFCNLEITGGGRTMSGILKLSTFGSTFWIMVVCVTIMFLFVRSRFGRTVQAIREDYIAAEASGINVTFYKVMTFAVSSFFAGVGGGVYAHYMTAMIPTNFDFNYSAELLSEVIIGGTGSLTGSIIGAAFLSALPELMRQFSTYRMLGYSVVLVLVMLFRPGGIFGRWEFSLTRALEKLAGRGKPKTGAPEPLPESPAAKPAPEKGA
;
A
#
# COMPACT_ATOMS: atom_id res chain seq x y z
N ALA A 1 15.23 -9.17 5.85
CA ALA A 1 14.23 -8.92 6.90
C ALA A 1 14.92 -8.65 8.26
N ILE A 2 15.70 -9.61 8.82
CA ILE A 2 16.32 -9.44 10.15
C ILE A 2 17.23 -8.20 10.21
N VAL A 3 18.08 -7.99 9.22
CA VAL A 3 18.99 -6.83 9.14
C VAL A 3 18.22 -5.51 9.09
N THR A 4 17.14 -5.45 8.34
CA THR A 4 16.32 -4.23 8.22
C THR A 4 15.57 -3.93 9.52
N MET A 5 15.12 -4.96 10.25
CA MET A 5 14.55 -4.81 11.58
C MET A 5 15.57 -4.30 12.59
N ALA A 6 16.77 -4.91 12.63
CA ALA A 6 17.84 -4.47 13.49
C ALA A 6 18.26 -3.02 13.21
N PHE A 7 18.31 -2.63 11.93
CA PHE A 7 18.62 -1.25 11.53
C PHE A 7 17.55 -0.26 12.02
N ALA A 8 16.27 -0.60 11.87
CA ALA A 8 15.17 0.24 12.36
C ALA A 8 15.23 0.42 13.89
N GLU A 9 15.55 -0.66 14.63
CA GLU A 9 15.71 -0.61 16.09
C GLU A 9 16.92 0.23 16.51
N ILE A 10 18.05 0.13 15.80
CA ILE A 10 19.21 1.00 16.03
C ILE A 10 18.81 2.48 15.85
N ILE A 11 18.10 2.83 14.78
CA ILE A 11 17.63 4.20 14.55
C ILE A 11 16.74 4.65 15.70
N ARG A 12 15.80 3.81 16.13
CA ARG A 12 14.91 4.11 17.26
C ARG A 12 15.70 4.40 18.54
N VAL A 13 16.67 3.54 18.88
CA VAL A 13 17.52 3.72 20.07
C VAL A 13 18.36 4.99 19.97
N VAL A 14 18.90 5.31 18.78
CA VAL A 14 19.63 6.56 18.56
C VAL A 14 18.73 7.76 18.85
N PHE A 15 17.51 7.80 18.30
CA PHE A 15 16.58 8.90 18.55
C PHE A 15 16.14 8.99 20.01
N CYS A 16 16.01 7.86 20.72
CA CYS A 16 15.69 7.84 22.15
C CYS A 16 16.84 8.39 23.04
N ASN A 17 18.09 8.40 22.53
CA ASN A 17 19.24 8.89 23.28
C ASN A 17 19.73 10.29 22.85
N LEU A 18 19.21 10.84 21.75
CA LEU A 18 19.55 12.19 21.29
C LEU A 18 18.83 13.24 22.12
N GLU A 19 19.58 14.11 22.81
CA GLU A 19 19.03 15.20 23.62
C GLU A 19 18.23 16.24 22.78
N ILE A 20 18.61 16.40 21.48
CA ILE A 20 17.95 17.31 20.54
C ILE A 20 16.47 16.91 20.30
N THR A 21 16.18 15.63 20.34
CA THR A 21 14.80 15.09 20.14
C THR A 21 14.02 14.93 21.44
N GLY A 22 14.57 15.40 22.58
CA GLY A 22 13.98 15.20 23.90
C GLY A 22 14.36 13.88 24.55
N GLY A 23 15.21 13.05 23.89
CA GLY A 23 15.65 11.76 24.39
C GLY A 23 14.51 10.77 24.58
N GLY A 24 14.65 9.86 25.54
CA GLY A 24 13.61 8.89 25.91
C GLY A 24 12.42 9.49 26.67
N ARG A 25 12.42 10.81 26.88
CA ARG A 25 11.32 11.52 27.54
C ARG A 25 10.23 11.89 26.53
N THR A 26 9.02 12.13 27.04
CA THR A 26 7.91 12.62 26.23
C THR A 26 8.27 13.97 25.63
N MET A 27 8.29 14.07 24.31
CA MET A 27 8.39 15.34 23.61
C MET A 27 7.03 16.03 23.71
N SER A 28 6.92 17.01 24.64
CA SER A 28 5.72 17.79 24.90
C SER A 28 5.87 19.22 24.38
N GLY A 29 4.76 19.91 24.13
CA GLY A 29 4.78 21.29 23.66
C GLY A 29 4.69 21.45 22.14
N ILE A 30 4.35 20.40 21.43
CA ILE A 30 4.06 20.47 19.98
C ILE A 30 2.76 21.23 19.79
N LEU A 31 2.79 22.32 19.01
CA LEU A 31 1.58 23.08 18.69
C LEU A 31 0.54 22.18 18.00
N LYS A 32 -0.68 22.21 18.52
CA LYS A 32 -1.82 21.51 17.89
C LYS A 32 -2.27 22.25 16.63
N LEU A 33 -1.61 21.97 15.50
CA LEU A 33 -1.96 22.54 14.20
C LEU A 33 -2.91 21.64 13.42
N SER A 34 -2.96 20.35 13.76
CA SER A 34 -3.82 19.38 13.07
C SER A 34 -5.26 19.49 13.57
N THR A 35 -6.08 20.11 12.74
CA THR A 35 -7.55 20.07 12.85
C THR A 35 -8.06 18.95 11.94
N PHE A 36 -9.23 18.37 12.23
CA PHE A 36 -9.82 17.32 11.38
C PHE A 36 -9.85 17.72 9.90
N GLY A 37 -10.21 18.96 9.58
CA GLY A 37 -10.23 19.47 8.21
C GLY A 37 -8.85 19.52 7.57
N SER A 38 -7.82 20.02 8.27
CA SER A 38 -6.45 20.09 7.73
C SER A 38 -5.86 18.69 7.48
N THR A 39 -6.05 17.77 8.43
CA THR A 39 -5.61 16.38 8.31
C THR A 39 -6.28 15.69 7.13
N PHE A 40 -7.59 15.87 6.98
CA PHE A 40 -8.34 15.30 5.85
C PHE A 40 -7.82 15.80 4.50
N TRP A 41 -7.60 17.11 4.35
CA TRP A 41 -7.07 17.66 3.10
C TRP A 41 -5.65 17.19 2.78
N ILE A 42 -4.76 17.14 3.79
CA ILE A 42 -3.41 16.60 3.62
C ILE A 42 -3.47 15.14 3.17
N MET A 43 -4.33 14.32 3.80
CA MET A 43 -4.54 12.92 3.41
C MET A 43 -5.01 12.81 1.96
N VAL A 44 -6.00 13.59 1.55
CA VAL A 44 -6.52 13.58 0.17
C VAL A 44 -5.44 13.96 -0.84
N VAL A 45 -4.66 15.00 -0.56
CA VAL A 45 -3.55 15.42 -1.42
C VAL A 45 -2.49 14.32 -1.52
N CYS A 46 -2.05 13.75 -0.40
CA CYS A 46 -1.06 12.67 -0.39
C CYS A 46 -1.55 11.44 -1.15
N VAL A 47 -2.77 10.99 -0.91
CA VAL A 47 -3.37 9.85 -1.62
C VAL A 47 -3.48 10.13 -3.12
N THR A 48 -3.85 11.35 -3.51
CA THR A 48 -3.92 11.74 -4.94
C THR A 48 -2.54 11.70 -5.59
N ILE A 49 -1.50 12.22 -4.93
CA ILE A 49 -0.12 12.17 -5.44
C ILE A 49 0.37 10.73 -5.55
N MET A 50 0.13 9.90 -4.53
CA MET A 50 0.48 8.47 -4.57
C MET A 50 -0.21 7.75 -5.72
N PHE A 51 -1.50 8.02 -5.95
CA PHE A 51 -2.27 7.43 -7.03
C PHE A 51 -1.73 7.85 -8.41
N LEU A 52 -1.39 9.13 -8.59
CA LEU A 52 -0.76 9.62 -9.81
C LEU A 52 0.63 9.00 -10.02
N PHE A 53 1.41 8.85 -8.94
CA PHE A 53 2.73 8.21 -9.01
C PHE A 53 2.61 6.75 -9.46
N VAL A 54 1.71 5.97 -8.86
CA VAL A 54 1.49 4.55 -9.24
C VAL A 54 1.03 4.41 -10.70
N ARG A 55 0.25 5.35 -11.22
CA ARG A 55 -0.21 5.36 -12.62
C ARG A 55 0.79 5.97 -13.61
N SER A 56 1.86 6.59 -13.13
CA SER A 56 2.90 7.18 -13.95
C SER A 56 3.72 6.11 -14.70
N ARG A 57 4.64 6.56 -15.57
CA ARG A 57 5.60 5.66 -16.22
C ARG A 57 6.45 4.91 -15.17
N PHE A 58 6.89 5.63 -14.14
CA PHE A 58 7.64 5.04 -13.02
C PHE A 58 6.85 3.94 -12.31
N GLY A 59 5.61 4.21 -11.94
CA GLY A 59 4.77 3.23 -11.27
C GLY A 59 4.55 1.96 -12.11
N ARG A 60 4.35 2.10 -13.42
CA ARG A 60 4.23 0.95 -14.33
C ARG A 60 5.52 0.12 -14.40
N THR A 61 6.68 0.76 -14.43
CA THR A 61 7.97 0.06 -14.39
C THR A 61 8.15 -0.69 -13.07
N VAL A 62 7.77 -0.07 -11.93
CA VAL A 62 7.80 -0.72 -10.63
C VAL A 62 6.86 -1.93 -10.58
N GLN A 63 5.67 -1.83 -11.19
CA GLN A 63 4.75 -2.97 -11.30
C GLN A 63 5.33 -4.09 -12.16
N ALA A 64 5.98 -3.78 -13.28
CA ALA A 64 6.66 -4.78 -14.10
C ALA A 64 7.78 -5.51 -13.31
N ILE A 65 8.59 -4.77 -12.55
CA ILE A 65 9.61 -5.35 -11.67
C ILE A 65 8.99 -6.26 -10.60
N ARG A 66 7.80 -5.93 -10.10
CA ARG A 66 7.08 -6.75 -9.11
C ARG A 66 6.59 -8.07 -9.70
N GLU A 67 6.14 -8.08 -10.95
CA GLU A 67 5.65 -9.29 -11.62
C GLU A 67 6.81 -10.22 -11.98
N ASP A 68 7.86 -9.70 -12.62
CA ASP A 68 9.07 -10.46 -12.94
C ASP A 68 10.30 -9.53 -13.02
N TYR A 69 11.15 -9.60 -12.01
CA TYR A 69 12.35 -8.77 -11.94
C TYR A 69 13.43 -9.22 -12.94
N ILE A 70 13.48 -10.51 -13.30
CA ILE A 70 14.47 -11.04 -14.25
C ILE A 70 14.14 -10.57 -15.66
N ALA A 71 12.88 -10.65 -16.06
CA ALA A 71 12.42 -10.16 -17.35
C ALA A 71 12.58 -8.63 -17.48
N ALA A 72 12.34 -7.89 -16.38
CA ALA A 72 12.53 -6.45 -16.35
C ALA A 72 14.01 -6.07 -16.53
N GLU A 73 14.93 -6.78 -15.86
CA GLU A 73 16.38 -6.58 -15.99
C GLU A 73 16.88 -6.94 -17.40
N ALA A 74 16.41 -8.02 -17.97
CA ALA A 74 16.70 -8.43 -19.35
C ALA A 74 16.20 -7.40 -20.39
N SER A 75 15.15 -6.65 -20.05
CA SER A 75 14.63 -5.52 -20.85
C SER A 75 15.41 -4.20 -20.67
N GLY A 76 16.54 -4.22 -19.95
CA GLY A 76 17.40 -3.05 -19.73
C GLY A 76 16.93 -2.12 -18.60
N ILE A 77 15.98 -2.54 -17.75
CA ILE A 77 15.51 -1.74 -16.62
C ILE A 77 16.47 -1.88 -15.45
N ASN A 78 16.95 -0.78 -14.92
CA ASN A 78 17.79 -0.78 -13.71
C ASN A 78 16.92 -1.01 -12.47
N VAL A 79 16.75 -2.29 -12.09
CA VAL A 79 15.89 -2.73 -10.99
C VAL A 79 16.27 -2.08 -9.66
N THR A 80 17.58 -1.95 -9.39
CA THR A 80 18.07 -1.35 -8.12
C THR A 80 17.66 0.11 -8.00
N PHE A 81 17.81 0.90 -9.06
CA PHE A 81 17.41 2.31 -9.08
C PHE A 81 15.91 2.48 -8.77
N TYR A 82 15.06 1.71 -9.43
CA TYR A 82 13.62 1.80 -9.23
C TYR A 82 13.18 1.34 -7.81
N LYS A 83 13.83 0.32 -7.25
CA LYS A 83 13.59 -0.12 -5.87
C LYS A 83 13.94 0.97 -4.85
N VAL A 84 15.14 1.55 -4.97
CA VAL A 84 15.60 2.61 -4.06
C VAL A 84 14.72 3.85 -4.18
N MET A 85 14.36 4.26 -5.39
CA MET A 85 13.49 5.42 -5.62
C MET A 85 12.09 5.21 -5.04
N THR A 86 11.51 4.03 -5.24
CA THR A 86 10.20 3.70 -4.67
C THR A 86 10.24 3.72 -3.14
N PHE A 87 11.31 3.19 -2.55
CA PHE A 87 11.51 3.23 -1.11
C PHE A 87 11.65 4.67 -0.59
N ALA A 88 12.40 5.52 -1.27
CA ALA A 88 12.56 6.93 -0.91
C ALA A 88 11.22 7.69 -0.96
N VAL A 89 10.43 7.48 -2.02
CA VAL A 89 9.09 8.08 -2.14
C VAL A 89 8.15 7.59 -1.03
N SER A 90 8.17 6.29 -0.74
CA SER A 90 7.37 5.71 0.36
C SER A 90 7.75 6.30 1.71
N SER A 91 9.06 6.43 1.98
CA SER A 91 9.58 7.03 3.23
C SER A 91 9.20 8.50 3.37
N PHE A 92 9.16 9.25 2.27
CA PHE A 92 8.68 10.63 2.27
C PHE A 92 7.22 10.73 2.74
N PHE A 93 6.32 9.90 2.18
CA PHE A 93 4.91 9.89 2.61
C PHE A 93 4.74 9.41 4.05
N ALA A 94 5.54 8.44 4.49
CA ALA A 94 5.55 8.01 5.89
C ALA A 94 5.96 9.17 6.83
N GLY A 95 6.98 9.96 6.43
CA GLY A 95 7.38 11.17 7.16
C GLY A 95 6.29 12.23 7.26
N VAL A 96 5.56 12.47 6.17
CA VAL A 96 4.39 13.37 6.16
C VAL A 96 3.32 12.86 7.13
N GLY A 97 3.01 11.57 7.10
CA GLY A 97 2.06 10.94 8.03
C GLY A 97 2.49 11.11 9.50
N GLY A 98 3.77 10.86 9.79
CA GLY A 98 4.34 11.06 11.12
C GLY A 98 4.25 12.52 11.60
N GLY A 99 4.50 13.49 10.70
CA GLY A 99 4.36 14.92 11.01
C GLY A 99 2.93 15.31 11.37
N VAL A 100 1.95 14.83 10.60
CA VAL A 100 0.52 15.06 10.90
C VAL A 100 0.11 14.43 12.23
N TYR A 101 0.59 13.22 12.50
CA TYR A 101 0.36 12.51 13.75
C TYR A 101 0.95 13.26 14.95
N ALA A 102 2.18 13.79 14.82
CA ALA A 102 2.82 14.59 15.86
C ALA A 102 1.99 15.82 16.27
N HIS A 103 1.49 16.56 15.29
CA HIS A 103 0.65 17.72 15.51
C HIS A 103 -0.75 17.39 16.03
N TYR A 104 -1.22 16.17 15.83
CA TYR A 104 -2.48 15.67 16.36
C TYR A 104 -2.35 15.27 17.84
N MET A 105 -1.32 14.48 18.17
CA MET A 105 -1.10 13.98 19.53
C MET A 105 -0.55 15.03 20.50
N THR A 106 0.14 16.06 20.01
CA THR A 106 0.78 17.14 20.78
C THR A 106 1.86 16.69 21.79
N ALA A 107 1.93 15.40 22.09
CA ALA A 107 2.94 14.77 22.91
C ALA A 107 3.34 13.44 22.26
N MET A 108 4.62 13.25 22.00
CA MET A 108 5.14 12.02 21.40
C MET A 108 6.08 11.33 22.38
N ILE A 109 5.86 10.03 22.54
CA ILE A 109 6.73 9.15 23.32
C ILE A 109 7.43 8.23 22.32
N PRO A 110 8.77 8.30 22.18
CA PRO A 110 9.49 7.49 21.20
C PRO A 110 9.32 5.98 21.40
N THR A 111 9.06 5.54 22.64
CA THR A 111 8.83 4.13 22.97
C THR A 111 7.57 3.55 22.37
N ASN A 112 6.60 4.38 21.95
CA ASN A 112 5.39 3.91 21.29
C ASN A 112 5.63 3.49 19.83
N PHE A 113 6.74 3.92 19.24
CA PHE A 113 7.13 3.57 17.87
C PHE A 113 8.06 2.36 17.87
N ASP A 114 7.57 1.26 18.41
CA ASP A 114 8.28 0.00 18.48
C ASP A 114 7.98 -0.92 17.27
N PHE A 115 8.59 -2.08 17.26
CA PHE A 115 8.36 -3.10 16.25
C PHE A 115 6.91 -3.57 16.21
N ASN A 116 6.22 -3.66 17.34
CA ASN A 116 4.83 -4.11 17.40
C ASN A 116 3.91 -3.13 16.66
N TYR A 117 4.12 -1.83 16.84
CA TYR A 117 3.38 -0.80 16.11
C TYR A 117 3.61 -0.87 14.60
N SER A 118 4.85 -1.12 14.17
CA SER A 118 5.16 -1.33 12.75
C SER A 118 4.50 -2.59 12.19
N ALA A 119 4.46 -3.67 12.96
CA ALA A 119 3.78 -4.91 12.59
C ALA A 119 2.26 -4.74 12.50
N GLU A 120 1.66 -3.93 13.38
CA GLU A 120 0.25 -3.58 13.36
C GLU A 120 -0.11 -2.83 12.06
N LEU A 121 0.63 -1.76 11.73
CA LEU A 121 0.44 -1.02 10.48
C LEU A 121 0.62 -1.91 9.23
N LEU A 122 1.62 -2.80 9.24
CA LEU A 122 1.83 -3.74 8.15
C LEU A 122 0.63 -4.70 8.00
N SER A 123 0.09 -5.17 9.12
CA SER A 123 -1.09 -6.04 9.15
C SER A 123 -2.32 -5.35 8.57
N GLU A 124 -2.54 -4.06 8.88
CA GLU A 124 -3.63 -3.25 8.31
C GLU A 124 -3.56 -3.18 6.78
N VAL A 125 -2.35 -2.96 6.24
CA VAL A 125 -2.12 -2.89 4.79
C VAL A 125 -2.32 -4.25 4.13
N ILE A 126 -1.83 -5.33 4.75
CA ILE A 126 -1.98 -6.70 4.21
C ILE A 126 -3.46 -7.09 4.16
N ILE A 127 -4.21 -6.80 5.20
CA ILE A 127 -5.65 -7.09 5.27
C ILE A 127 -6.43 -6.25 4.26
N GLY A 128 -6.05 -4.99 4.07
CA GLY A 128 -6.64 -4.13 3.04
C GLY A 128 -6.40 -4.66 1.62
N GLY A 129 -5.23 -5.25 1.40
CA GLY A 129 -4.80 -5.81 0.12
C GLY A 129 -3.55 -5.12 -0.42
N THR A 130 -2.43 -5.83 -0.39
CA THR A 130 -1.09 -5.33 -0.82
C THR A 130 -1.00 -4.94 -2.31
N GLY A 131 -2.02 -5.22 -3.10
CA GLY A 131 -2.08 -4.90 -4.53
C GLY A 131 -2.92 -3.68 -4.89
N SER A 132 -3.60 -3.07 -3.91
CA SER A 132 -4.59 -2.01 -4.14
C SER A 132 -4.40 -0.88 -3.13
N LEU A 133 -4.14 0.34 -3.63
CA LEU A 133 -4.03 1.53 -2.78
C LEU A 133 -5.35 1.84 -2.07
N THR A 134 -6.47 1.74 -2.79
CA THR A 134 -7.80 1.95 -2.22
C THR A 134 -8.17 0.88 -1.19
N GLY A 135 -7.80 -0.38 -1.46
CA GLY A 135 -7.98 -1.49 -0.53
C GLY A 135 -7.22 -1.28 0.76
N SER A 136 -5.96 -0.86 0.69
CA SER A 136 -5.13 -0.58 1.87
C SER A 136 -5.72 0.55 2.72
N ILE A 137 -6.23 1.64 2.12
CA ILE A 137 -6.85 2.75 2.85
C ILE A 137 -8.12 2.29 3.58
N ILE A 138 -8.99 1.56 2.89
CA ILE A 138 -10.24 1.07 3.49
C ILE A 138 -9.93 0.03 4.58
N GLY A 139 -8.96 -0.86 4.32
CA GLY A 139 -8.51 -1.86 5.30
C GLY A 139 -7.95 -1.23 6.57
N ALA A 140 -7.06 -0.24 6.43
CA ALA A 140 -6.53 0.51 7.55
C ALA A 140 -7.64 1.23 8.33
N ALA A 141 -8.56 1.93 7.64
CA ALA A 141 -9.70 2.58 8.30
C ALA A 141 -10.60 1.58 9.04
N PHE A 142 -10.85 0.41 8.47
CA PHE A 142 -11.65 -0.63 9.11
C PHE A 142 -10.96 -1.20 10.34
N LEU A 143 -9.68 -1.57 10.23
CA LEU A 143 -8.95 -2.15 11.36
C LEU A 143 -8.71 -1.14 12.48
N SER A 144 -8.40 0.11 12.16
CA SER A 144 -8.24 1.16 13.16
C SER A 144 -9.55 1.50 13.88
N ALA A 145 -10.69 1.37 13.19
CA ALA A 145 -12.02 1.56 13.81
C ALA A 145 -12.43 0.38 14.70
N LEU A 146 -11.95 -0.84 14.43
CA LEU A 146 -12.36 -2.05 15.12
C LEU A 146 -12.10 -2.02 16.64
N PRO A 147 -10.90 -1.66 17.12
CA PRO A 147 -10.62 -1.53 18.54
C PRO A 147 -11.47 -0.46 19.23
N GLU A 148 -11.85 0.59 18.51
CA GLU A 148 -12.69 1.66 19.04
C GLU A 148 -14.16 1.20 19.17
N LEU A 149 -14.67 0.47 18.20
CA LEU A 149 -16.01 -0.15 18.27
C LEU A 149 -16.10 -1.17 19.42
N MET A 150 -14.99 -1.89 19.69
CA MET A 150 -14.94 -2.87 20.78
C MET A 150 -14.57 -2.24 22.13
N ARG A 151 -14.50 -0.93 22.24
CA ARG A 151 -14.14 -0.22 23.48
C ARG A 151 -15.08 -0.52 24.65
N GLN A 152 -16.33 -0.85 24.38
CA GLN A 152 -17.29 -1.27 25.40
C GLN A 152 -16.91 -2.61 26.04
N PHE A 153 -16.12 -3.45 25.36
CA PHE A 153 -15.66 -4.75 25.84
C PHE A 153 -14.18 -4.70 26.23
N SER A 154 -13.79 -3.81 27.15
CA SER A 154 -12.42 -3.46 27.47
C SER A 154 -11.47 -4.64 27.66
N THR A 155 -11.94 -5.71 28.28
CA THR A 155 -11.14 -6.93 28.58
C THR A 155 -10.94 -7.79 27.32
N TYR A 156 -11.89 -7.80 26.40
CA TYR A 156 -11.87 -8.68 25.22
C TYR A 156 -11.43 -7.96 23.94
N ARG A 157 -11.13 -6.67 24.00
CA ARG A 157 -10.78 -5.83 22.85
C ARG A 157 -9.58 -6.38 22.08
N MET A 158 -8.48 -6.68 22.78
CA MET A 158 -7.26 -7.25 22.18
C MET A 158 -7.51 -8.63 21.58
N LEU A 159 -8.28 -9.45 22.28
CA LEU A 159 -8.66 -10.80 21.83
C LEU A 159 -9.52 -10.74 20.57
N GLY A 160 -10.52 -9.87 20.53
CA GLY A 160 -11.37 -9.67 19.37
C GLY A 160 -10.60 -9.18 18.15
N TYR A 161 -9.70 -8.20 18.34
CA TYR A 161 -8.82 -7.70 17.28
C TYR A 161 -7.95 -8.83 16.71
N SER A 162 -7.28 -9.61 17.56
CA SER A 162 -6.41 -10.71 17.14
C SER A 162 -7.19 -11.80 16.40
N VAL A 163 -8.38 -12.15 16.86
CA VAL A 163 -9.26 -13.16 16.21
C VAL A 163 -9.68 -12.68 14.81
N VAL A 164 -10.12 -11.43 14.68
CA VAL A 164 -10.49 -10.85 13.38
C VAL A 164 -9.30 -10.85 12.42
N LEU A 165 -8.11 -10.47 12.90
CA LEU A 165 -6.88 -10.45 12.12
C LEU A 165 -6.52 -11.84 11.60
N VAL A 166 -6.53 -12.86 12.46
CA VAL A 166 -6.26 -14.26 12.09
C VAL A 166 -7.31 -14.78 11.11
N LEU A 167 -8.59 -14.51 11.36
CA LEU A 167 -9.69 -14.92 10.49
C LEU A 167 -9.55 -14.34 9.08
N VAL A 168 -9.27 -13.04 8.97
CA VAL A 168 -9.10 -12.40 7.67
C VAL A 168 -7.88 -12.95 6.93
N MET A 169 -6.76 -13.15 7.60
CA MET A 169 -5.56 -13.75 6.99
C MET A 169 -5.79 -15.20 6.54
N LEU A 170 -6.57 -15.97 7.31
CA LEU A 170 -6.86 -17.38 6.98
C LEU A 170 -7.80 -17.51 5.78
N PHE A 171 -8.86 -16.70 5.73
CA PHE A 171 -9.87 -16.80 4.66
C PHE A 171 -9.54 -15.99 3.41
N ARG A 172 -8.76 -14.92 3.55
CA ARG A 172 -8.42 -14.00 2.45
C ARG A 172 -6.95 -13.58 2.49
N PRO A 173 -6.00 -14.48 2.16
CA PRO A 173 -4.57 -14.17 2.21
C PRO A 173 -4.13 -13.05 1.23
N GLY A 174 -4.95 -12.73 0.22
CA GLY A 174 -4.73 -11.60 -0.68
C GLY A 174 -5.33 -10.26 -0.22
N GLY A 175 -5.87 -10.22 1.01
CA GLY A 175 -6.59 -9.05 1.55
C GLY A 175 -8.08 -9.02 1.19
N ILE A 176 -8.86 -8.23 1.92
CA ILE A 176 -10.32 -8.14 1.76
C ILE A 176 -10.66 -7.62 0.35
N PHE A 177 -9.92 -6.65 -0.14
CA PHE A 177 -10.12 -6.03 -1.45
C PHE A 177 -9.19 -6.59 -2.54
N GLY A 178 -8.19 -7.40 -2.19
CA GLY A 178 -7.28 -8.05 -3.11
C GLY A 178 -6.60 -7.07 -4.09
N ARG A 179 -6.79 -7.29 -5.41
CA ARG A 179 -6.31 -6.40 -6.49
C ARG A 179 -7.38 -5.41 -6.98
N TRP A 180 -8.46 -5.24 -6.23
CA TRP A 180 -9.56 -4.37 -6.66
C TRP A 180 -9.20 -2.91 -6.41
N GLU A 181 -8.87 -2.18 -7.48
CA GLU A 181 -8.68 -0.73 -7.44
C GLU A 181 -9.97 -0.02 -7.84
N PHE A 182 -10.37 0.95 -7.03
CA PHE A 182 -11.47 1.83 -7.38
C PHE A 182 -11.05 2.70 -8.57
N SER A 183 -11.48 2.33 -9.78
CA SER A 183 -11.21 3.11 -10.98
C SER A 183 -12.17 4.31 -11.02
N LEU A 184 -11.70 5.45 -10.51
CA LEU A 184 -12.40 6.74 -10.63
C LEU A 184 -12.81 7.05 -12.07
N THR A 185 -11.99 6.66 -13.04
CA THR A 185 -12.32 6.78 -14.48
C THR A 185 -13.56 5.99 -14.86
N ARG A 186 -13.73 4.74 -14.37
CA ARG A 186 -14.96 3.98 -14.63
C ARG A 186 -16.17 4.56 -13.91
N ALA A 187 -16.00 5.14 -12.74
CA ALA A 187 -17.08 5.82 -12.02
C ALA A 187 -17.49 7.10 -12.73
N LEU A 188 -16.53 7.90 -13.21
CA LEU A 188 -16.78 9.12 -13.97
C LEU A 188 -17.36 8.82 -15.36
N GLU A 189 -16.90 7.78 -16.06
CA GLU A 189 -17.48 7.34 -17.34
C GLU A 189 -18.92 6.86 -17.17
N LYS A 190 -19.22 6.19 -16.05
CA LYS A 190 -20.58 5.75 -15.70
C LYS A 190 -21.51 6.93 -15.38
N LEU A 191 -20.97 7.97 -14.73
CA LEU A 191 -21.69 9.21 -14.43
C LEU A 191 -21.82 10.13 -15.67
N ALA A 192 -20.80 10.14 -16.54
CA ALA A 192 -20.77 10.94 -17.76
C ALA A 192 -21.61 10.33 -18.92
N GLY A 193 -22.28 9.20 -18.72
CA GLY A 193 -23.17 8.59 -19.71
C GLY A 193 -22.50 8.18 -21.04
N ARG A 194 -21.14 8.19 -21.10
CA ARG A 194 -20.42 7.77 -22.28
C ARG A 194 -20.37 6.24 -22.32
N GLY A 195 -21.31 5.68 -23.07
CA GLY A 195 -21.34 4.26 -23.38
C GLY A 195 -20.00 3.81 -23.95
N LYS A 196 -19.52 2.66 -23.46
CA LYS A 196 -18.30 1.98 -23.92
C LYS A 196 -18.28 1.94 -25.45
N PRO A 197 -17.16 2.29 -26.11
CA PRO A 197 -16.87 1.68 -27.39
C PRO A 197 -16.73 0.18 -27.11
N LYS A 198 -17.58 -0.63 -27.71
CA LYS A 198 -17.41 -2.08 -27.77
C LYS A 198 -16.02 -2.31 -28.38
N THR A 199 -15.05 -2.68 -27.56
CA THR A 199 -13.80 -3.25 -28.06
C THR A 199 -14.23 -4.51 -28.77
N GLY A 200 -14.22 -4.46 -30.10
CA GLY A 200 -14.49 -5.62 -30.93
C GLY A 200 -13.60 -6.75 -30.47
N ALA A 201 -14.18 -7.91 -30.23
CA ALA A 201 -13.41 -9.12 -30.08
C ALA A 201 -12.42 -9.18 -31.27
N PRO A 202 -11.14 -9.55 -31.05
CA PRO A 202 -10.24 -9.76 -32.16
C PRO A 202 -10.90 -10.75 -33.11
N GLU A 203 -11.06 -10.33 -34.35
CA GLU A 203 -11.58 -11.14 -35.42
C GLU A 203 -10.75 -12.44 -35.45
N PRO A 204 -11.36 -13.63 -35.47
CA PRO A 204 -10.59 -14.86 -35.54
C PRO A 204 -9.71 -14.80 -36.79
N LEU A 205 -8.41 -15.00 -36.61
CA LEU A 205 -7.46 -15.06 -37.70
C LEU A 205 -8.00 -16.04 -38.76
N PRO A 206 -7.98 -15.67 -40.07
CA PRO A 206 -8.43 -16.55 -41.11
C PRO A 206 -7.62 -17.84 -41.01
N GLU A 207 -8.34 -18.98 -40.95
CA GLU A 207 -7.71 -20.30 -40.92
C GLU A 207 -6.74 -20.39 -42.07
N SER A 208 -5.47 -20.66 -41.75
CA SER A 208 -4.45 -20.97 -42.75
C SER A 208 -4.96 -22.13 -43.58
N PRO A 209 -5.00 -22.00 -44.94
CA PRO A 209 -5.48 -23.09 -45.78
C PRO A 209 -4.64 -24.34 -45.51
N ALA A 210 -5.31 -25.38 -45.05
CA ALA A 210 -4.70 -26.69 -44.76
C ALA A 210 -3.83 -27.11 -45.93
N ALA A 211 -2.54 -27.34 -45.66
CA ALA A 211 -1.60 -27.85 -46.61
C ALA A 211 -2.17 -29.16 -47.17
N LYS A 212 -2.46 -29.19 -48.47
CA LYS A 212 -2.85 -30.39 -49.18
C LYS A 212 -1.75 -31.44 -48.99
N PRO A 213 -2.11 -32.68 -48.67
CA PRO A 213 -1.14 -33.78 -48.61
C PRO A 213 -0.49 -33.98 -50.00
N ALA A 214 0.84 -34.06 -50.00
CA ALA A 214 1.62 -34.32 -51.20
C ALA A 214 1.22 -35.69 -51.81
N PRO A 215 1.14 -35.80 -53.13
CA PRO A 215 0.80 -37.08 -53.77
C PRO A 215 1.90 -38.11 -53.54
N GLU A 216 1.48 -39.25 -53.03
CA GLU A 216 2.27 -40.45 -52.84
C GLU A 216 2.79 -40.92 -54.20
N LYS A 217 4.10 -40.81 -54.47
CA LYS A 217 4.72 -41.42 -55.62
C LYS A 217 4.92 -42.89 -55.33
N GLY A 218 4.05 -43.69 -55.90
CA GLY A 218 4.30 -45.14 -56.05
C GLY A 218 5.41 -45.44 -57.06
N ALA A 219 6.26 -46.34 -56.68
CA ALA A 219 6.89 -47.46 -57.46
C ALA A 219 7.91 -48.10 -56.53
#